data_d863266f46d6d6055ed680019a28ceb0
#
_entry.id   d863266f46d6d6055ed680019a28ceb0
#
_cell.length_a   1.000
_cell.length_b   1.000
_cell.length_c   1.000
_cell.angle_alpha   90.00
_cell.angle_beta   90.00
_cell.angle_gamma   90.00
#
_symmetry.space_group_name_H-M   'P 1'
#
loop_
_entity.id
_entity.type
_entity.pdbx_description
1 polymer ?
#
loop_
_entity_poly.entity_id
_entity_poly.type
_entity_poly.pdbx_seq_one_letter_code
_entity_poly.pdbx_strand_id
1 'polypeptide(L)'
;MPSVILMSREAQALLLQNTTIVTEAGRPEGVSRVSVDQLNSVLGGYGLPAIEIVSNRKITVRNEANGEDEVIEFFPVQRIVMLSEGIGNFVYTPIVEADFQPRVDLRAYDKFEPIQSIIRVSAAGFPVVENPSLIF
;
A
#
# COMPACT_ATOMS: atom_id res chain seq x y z
N MET A 1 15.86 -10.33 1.44
CA MET A 1 16.08 -8.88 1.29
C MET A 1 14.73 -8.21 1.11
N PRO A 2 14.50 -7.03 1.64
CA PRO A 2 13.24 -6.32 1.43
C PRO A 2 13.08 -5.99 -0.06
N SER A 3 11.84 -6.08 -0.55
CA SER A 3 11.46 -5.78 -1.94
C SER A 3 10.78 -4.42 -2.05
N VAL A 4 10.23 -3.91 -0.95
CA VAL A 4 9.59 -2.59 -0.89
C VAL A 4 9.74 -1.97 0.49
N ILE A 5 9.87 -0.64 0.52
CA ILE A 5 9.84 0.18 1.74
C ILE A 5 8.60 1.06 1.68
N LEU A 6 7.71 0.90 2.65
CA LEU A 6 6.50 1.70 2.79
C LEU A 6 6.69 2.74 3.89
N MET A 7 6.36 3.98 3.61
CA MET A 7 6.35 5.05 4.60
C MET A 7 5.35 6.15 4.28
N SER A 8 5.12 7.03 5.25
CA SER A 8 4.34 8.24 5.04
C SER A 8 5.15 9.30 4.30
N ARG A 9 4.46 10.26 3.70
CA ARG A 9 5.11 11.43 3.05
C ARG A 9 5.89 12.27 4.07
N GLU A 10 5.38 12.36 5.28
CA GLU A 10 6.03 13.10 6.38
C GLU A 10 7.32 12.42 6.84
N ALA A 11 7.32 11.09 6.96
CA ALA A 11 8.53 10.33 7.27
C ALA A 11 9.59 10.48 6.15
N GLN A 12 9.16 10.44 4.89
CA GLN A 12 10.05 10.69 3.75
C GLN A 12 10.66 12.09 3.82
N ALA A 13 9.86 13.12 4.14
CA ALA A 13 10.35 14.49 4.25
C ALA A 13 11.43 14.65 5.32
N LEU A 14 11.33 13.92 6.43
CA LEU A 14 12.37 13.88 7.46
C LEU A 14 13.66 13.21 6.96
N LEU A 15 13.55 12.10 6.22
CA LEU A 15 14.71 11.44 5.63
C LEU A 15 15.44 12.35 4.63
N LEU A 16 14.71 13.11 3.82
CA LEU A 16 15.30 14.03 2.85
C LEU A 16 16.12 15.17 3.50
N GLN A 17 15.89 15.43 4.79
CA GLN A 17 16.60 16.46 5.58
C GLN A 17 17.64 15.84 6.54
N ASN A 18 17.78 14.52 6.56
CA ASN A 18 18.74 13.86 7.42
C ASN A 18 20.19 14.17 7.00
N THR A 19 20.98 14.67 7.92
CA THR A 19 22.34 15.12 7.66
C THR A 19 23.25 14.02 7.11
N THR A 20 23.10 12.79 7.60
CA THR A 20 23.88 11.64 7.11
C THR A 20 23.56 11.35 5.65
N ILE A 21 22.27 11.32 5.29
CA ILE A 21 21.82 11.09 3.90
C ILE A 21 22.27 12.21 2.99
N VAL A 22 22.19 13.47 3.43
CA VAL A 22 22.66 14.63 2.68
C VAL A 22 24.16 14.52 2.40
N THR A 23 24.96 14.10 3.37
CA THR A 23 26.40 13.91 3.24
C THR A 23 26.73 12.76 2.28
N GLU A 24 26.08 11.62 2.44
CA GLU A 24 26.29 10.43 1.57
C GLU A 24 25.85 10.65 0.12
N ALA A 25 24.85 11.51 -0.09
CA ALA A 25 24.45 11.93 -1.43
C ALA A 25 25.48 12.88 -2.12
N GLY A 26 26.61 13.17 -1.47
CA GLY A 26 27.68 14.00 -2.00
C GLY A 26 27.31 15.47 -2.17
N ARG A 27 26.40 15.99 -1.35
CA ARG A 27 25.98 17.39 -1.43
C ARG A 27 27.01 18.33 -0.79
N PRO A 28 27.24 19.53 -1.40
CA PRO A 28 28.10 20.52 -0.81
C PRO A 28 27.62 21.01 0.55
N GLU A 29 28.54 21.52 1.37
CA GLU A 29 28.19 22.21 2.62
C GLU A 29 27.16 23.31 2.38
N GLY A 30 26.14 23.39 3.26
CA GLY A 30 25.05 24.35 3.18
C GLY A 30 23.78 23.84 2.48
N VAL A 31 23.81 22.69 1.86
CA VAL A 31 22.61 22.04 1.32
C VAL A 31 21.93 21.25 2.44
N SER A 32 20.69 21.64 2.80
CA SER A 32 19.94 21.05 3.90
C SER A 32 18.98 19.92 3.49
N ARG A 33 18.87 19.61 2.19
CA ARG A 33 17.91 18.63 1.67
C ARG A 33 18.39 17.97 0.39
N VAL A 34 18.09 16.68 0.23
CA VAL A 34 18.28 15.92 -1.01
C VAL A 34 16.98 15.74 -1.77
N SER A 35 17.07 15.39 -3.06
CA SER A 35 15.90 14.99 -3.84
C SER A 35 15.50 13.52 -3.55
N VAL A 36 14.28 13.14 -3.93
CA VAL A 36 13.80 11.76 -3.79
C VAL A 36 14.67 10.77 -4.58
N ASP A 37 15.12 11.16 -5.78
CA ASP A 37 15.99 10.32 -6.62
C ASP A 37 17.35 10.09 -5.98
N GLN A 38 17.92 11.12 -5.35
CA GLN A 38 19.17 11.00 -4.61
C GLN A 38 19.02 10.12 -3.38
N LEU A 39 17.91 10.25 -2.63
CA LEU A 39 17.60 9.36 -1.52
C LEU A 39 17.52 7.91 -1.99
N ASN A 40 16.78 7.64 -3.07
CA ASN A 40 16.68 6.29 -3.62
C ASN A 40 18.03 5.76 -4.13
N SER A 41 18.88 6.62 -4.68
CA SER A 41 20.25 6.26 -5.10
C SER A 41 21.13 5.85 -3.91
N VAL A 42 21.06 6.59 -2.81
CA VAL A 42 21.77 6.25 -1.56
C VAL A 42 21.28 4.92 -1.01
N LEU A 43 19.96 4.72 -0.92
CA LEU A 43 19.36 3.46 -0.47
C LEU A 43 19.74 2.28 -1.37
N GLY A 44 19.74 2.49 -2.70
CA GLY A 44 20.19 1.50 -3.68
C GLY A 44 21.65 1.09 -3.49
N GLY A 45 22.52 2.01 -3.07
CA GLY A 45 23.92 1.73 -2.69
C GLY A 45 24.03 0.75 -1.50
N TYR A 46 23.05 0.73 -0.62
CA TYR A 46 22.95 -0.24 0.49
C TYR A 46 22.16 -1.50 0.12
N GLY A 47 21.74 -1.66 -1.13
CA GLY A 47 20.93 -2.80 -1.58
C GLY A 47 19.48 -2.75 -1.10
N LEU A 48 18.99 -1.56 -0.72
CA LEU A 48 17.60 -1.34 -0.31
C LEU A 48 16.75 -0.92 -1.50
N PRO A 49 15.46 -1.32 -1.56
CA PRO A 49 14.54 -0.92 -2.62
C PRO A 49 14.13 0.54 -2.51
N ALA A 50 13.53 1.05 -3.57
CA ALA A 50 12.94 2.38 -3.58
C ALA A 50 11.77 2.49 -2.57
N ILE A 51 11.54 3.74 -2.13
CA ILE A 51 10.48 4.06 -1.17
C ILE A 51 9.16 4.22 -1.91
N GLU A 52 8.11 3.58 -1.38
CA GLU A 52 6.73 3.80 -1.78
C GLU A 52 5.97 4.56 -0.69
N ILE A 53 5.21 5.57 -1.12
CA ILE A 53 4.43 6.42 -0.21
C ILE A 53 3.03 5.85 0.00
N VAL A 54 2.70 5.58 1.26
CA VAL A 54 1.34 5.20 1.66
C VAL A 54 0.47 6.46 1.73
N SER A 55 -0.33 6.68 0.69
CA SER A 55 -1.21 7.86 0.61
C SER A 55 -2.46 7.71 1.48
N ASN A 56 -3.08 6.54 1.45
CA ASN A 56 -4.27 6.23 2.24
C ASN A 56 -3.86 5.60 3.55
N ARG A 57 -3.80 6.39 4.62
CA ARG A 57 -3.37 5.94 5.95
C ARG A 57 -4.52 5.78 6.94
N LYS A 58 -5.70 6.28 6.57
CA LYS A 58 -6.89 6.32 7.41
C LYS A 58 -8.08 5.79 6.65
N ILE A 59 -8.94 5.09 7.34
CA ILE A 59 -10.26 4.68 6.84
C ILE A 59 -11.33 5.22 7.77
N THR A 60 -12.46 5.60 7.20
CA THR A 60 -13.65 5.96 7.96
C THR A 60 -14.57 4.76 7.99
N VAL A 61 -14.87 4.27 9.17
CA VAL A 61 -15.75 3.13 9.40
C VAL A 61 -16.97 3.63 10.18
N ARG A 62 -18.15 3.28 9.70
CA ARG A 62 -19.38 3.58 10.43
C ARG A 62 -19.51 2.60 11.58
N ASN A 63 -19.58 3.11 12.79
CA ASN A 63 -19.82 2.31 13.97
C ASN A 63 -21.31 1.95 14.03
N GLU A 64 -21.63 0.66 13.87
CA GLU A 64 -23.01 0.17 13.85
C GLU A 64 -23.73 0.34 15.20
N ALA A 65 -22.99 0.44 16.31
CA ALA A 65 -23.56 0.53 17.64
C ALA A 65 -24.12 1.93 17.96
N ASN A 66 -23.48 3.01 17.46
CA ASN A 66 -23.88 4.39 17.74
C ASN A 66 -24.24 5.19 16.47
N GLY A 67 -24.02 4.61 15.28
CA GLY A 67 -24.28 5.26 14.00
C GLY A 67 -23.30 6.38 13.63
N GLU A 68 -22.23 6.58 14.40
CA GLU A 68 -21.22 7.59 14.14
C GLU A 68 -20.10 7.06 13.24
N ASP A 69 -19.45 7.97 12.51
CA ASP A 69 -18.31 7.65 11.69
C ASP A 69 -17.03 7.73 12.53
N GLU A 70 -16.28 6.61 12.61
CA GLU A 70 -15.01 6.51 13.29
C GLU A 70 -13.87 6.51 12.28
N VAL A 71 -12.85 7.34 12.51
CA VAL A 71 -11.63 7.37 11.66
C VAL A 71 -10.56 6.50 12.29
N ILE A 72 -10.24 5.41 11.63
CA ILE A 72 -9.19 4.48 12.06
C ILE A 72 -7.90 4.76 11.28
N GLU A 73 -6.81 5.09 12.00
CA GLU A 73 -5.49 5.24 11.40
C GLU A 73 -4.74 3.91 11.46
N PHE A 74 -4.66 3.20 10.32
CA PHE A 74 -3.98 1.92 10.23
C PHE A 74 -2.48 2.03 9.92
N PHE A 75 -2.04 3.17 9.38
CA PHE A 75 -0.63 3.42 9.12
C PHE A 75 -0.17 4.74 9.78
N PRO A 76 0.46 4.67 10.97
CA PRO A 76 0.95 5.85 11.68
C PRO A 76 1.99 6.65 10.90
N VAL A 77 2.00 7.97 11.08
CA VAL A 77 2.87 8.91 10.34
C VAL A 77 4.36 8.56 10.43
N GLN A 78 4.81 8.11 11.59
CA GLN A 78 6.22 7.85 11.86
C GLN A 78 6.63 6.40 11.58
N ARG A 79 5.73 5.58 11.05
CA ARG A 79 6.02 4.18 10.77
C ARG A 79 6.71 4.02 9.42
N ILE A 80 7.76 3.23 9.41
CA ILE A 80 8.43 2.71 8.22
C ILE A 80 8.29 1.20 8.27
N VAL A 81 7.86 0.60 7.17
CA VAL A 81 7.68 -0.84 7.06
C VAL A 81 8.47 -1.33 5.87
N MET A 82 9.30 -2.33 6.07
CA MET A 82 10.01 -3.02 5.01
C MET A 82 9.37 -4.39 4.78
N LEU A 83 9.04 -4.70 3.56
CA LEU A 83 8.39 -5.94 3.19
C LEU A 83 9.29 -6.71 2.22
N SER A 84 9.36 -8.03 2.42
CA SER A 84 10.00 -8.94 1.46
C SER A 84 8.93 -9.68 0.64
N GLU A 85 9.31 -10.27 -0.47
CA GLU A 85 8.42 -11.14 -1.24
C GLU A 85 8.03 -12.39 -0.43
N GLY A 86 6.84 -12.93 -0.72
CA GLY A 86 6.35 -14.15 -0.07
C GLY A 86 5.76 -13.94 1.33
N ILE A 87 5.37 -12.71 1.68
CA ILE A 87 4.70 -12.41 2.97
C ILE A 87 3.38 -13.16 3.08
N GLY A 88 2.63 -13.28 2.00
CA GLY A 88 1.34 -13.93 1.98
C GLY A 88 0.66 -13.87 0.62
N ASN A 89 -0.56 -14.35 0.60
CA ASN A 89 -1.36 -14.49 -0.61
C ASN A 89 -2.74 -13.86 -0.42
N PHE A 90 -3.39 -13.52 -1.53
CA PHE A 90 -4.79 -13.17 -1.53
C PHE A 90 -5.61 -14.42 -1.86
N VAL A 91 -6.44 -14.85 -0.91
CA VAL A 91 -7.26 -16.07 -1.04
C VAL A 91 -8.66 -15.68 -1.47
N TYR A 92 -9.10 -16.17 -2.63
CA TYR A 92 -10.47 -16.03 -3.08
C TYR A 92 -11.35 -17.07 -2.42
N THR A 93 -12.55 -16.66 -2.01
CA THR A 93 -13.58 -17.54 -1.47
C THR A 93 -14.61 -17.89 -2.54
N PRO A 94 -15.28 -19.05 -2.43
CA PRO A 94 -16.40 -19.39 -3.31
C PRO A 94 -17.50 -18.33 -3.25
N ILE A 95 -18.03 -17.96 -4.42
CA ILE A 95 -19.18 -17.05 -4.54
C ILE A 95 -20.29 -17.72 -5.34
N VAL A 96 -21.54 -17.41 -5.02
CA VAL A 96 -22.72 -18.01 -5.67
C VAL A 96 -22.76 -17.69 -7.16
N GLU A 97 -22.39 -16.45 -7.52
CA GLU A 97 -22.38 -15.97 -8.90
C GLU A 97 -21.39 -16.72 -9.80
N ALA A 98 -20.34 -17.31 -9.22
CA ALA A 98 -19.33 -18.10 -9.93
C ALA A 98 -19.52 -19.61 -9.73
N ASP A 99 -20.75 -20.08 -9.52
CA ASP A 99 -21.07 -21.49 -9.30
C ASP A 99 -20.27 -22.11 -8.14
N PHE A 100 -20.14 -21.35 -7.05
CA PHE A 100 -19.34 -21.70 -5.87
C PHE A 100 -17.85 -21.97 -6.15
N GLN A 101 -17.31 -21.36 -7.20
CA GLN A 101 -15.88 -21.40 -7.47
C GLN A 101 -15.15 -20.18 -6.87
N PRO A 102 -13.93 -20.34 -6.33
CA PRO A 102 -13.13 -19.23 -5.81
C PRO A 102 -12.49 -18.43 -6.96
N ARG A 103 -13.23 -17.50 -7.54
CA ARG A 103 -12.76 -16.66 -8.66
C ARG A 103 -13.47 -15.32 -8.69
N VAL A 104 -12.97 -14.42 -9.54
CA VAL A 104 -13.67 -13.21 -9.92
C VAL A 104 -14.66 -13.58 -11.03
N ASP A 105 -15.95 -13.31 -10.82
CA ASP A 105 -16.99 -13.48 -11.83
C ASP A 105 -17.30 -12.13 -12.49
N LEU A 106 -17.29 -12.09 -13.80
CA LEU A 106 -17.61 -10.91 -14.58
C LEU A 106 -18.73 -11.25 -15.55
N ARG A 107 -19.87 -10.57 -15.41
CA ARG A 107 -21.04 -10.72 -16.27
C ARG A 107 -21.39 -9.40 -16.90
N ALA A 108 -21.54 -9.43 -18.23
CA ALA A 108 -22.06 -8.32 -19.01
C ALA A 108 -23.41 -8.72 -19.61
N TYR A 109 -24.41 -7.88 -19.45
CA TYR A 109 -25.72 -8.07 -20.06
C TYR A 109 -26.32 -6.73 -20.48
N ASP A 110 -27.06 -6.76 -21.57
CA ASP A 110 -27.74 -5.61 -22.11
C ASP A 110 -29.21 -5.62 -21.70
N LYS A 111 -29.68 -4.46 -21.28
CA LYS A 111 -31.07 -4.19 -20.96
C LYS A 111 -31.66 -3.31 -22.04
N PHE A 112 -32.84 -3.68 -22.57
CA PHE A 112 -33.42 -2.99 -23.71
C PHE A 112 -34.35 -1.84 -23.32
N GLU A 113 -34.87 -1.83 -22.08
CA GLU A 113 -35.76 -0.77 -21.59
C GLU A 113 -35.37 -0.36 -20.13
N PRO A 114 -34.76 0.81 -19.95
CA PRO A 114 -34.08 1.65 -20.97
C PRO A 114 -32.85 0.94 -21.56
N ILE A 115 -32.43 1.31 -22.75
CA ILE A 115 -31.25 0.74 -23.41
C ILE A 115 -30.00 1.06 -22.57
N GLN A 116 -29.39 0.04 -21.98
CA GLN A 116 -28.16 0.15 -21.17
C GLN A 116 -27.41 -1.17 -21.14
N SER A 117 -26.08 -1.07 -21.12
CA SER A 117 -25.20 -2.21 -20.84
C SER A 117 -24.82 -2.20 -19.38
N ILE A 118 -25.01 -3.32 -18.70
CA ILE A 118 -24.68 -3.48 -17.28
C ILE A 118 -23.52 -4.47 -17.16
N ILE A 119 -22.45 -4.05 -16.52
CA ILE A 119 -21.33 -4.92 -16.16
C ILE A 119 -21.39 -5.14 -14.66
N ARG A 120 -21.51 -6.40 -14.27
CA ARG A 120 -21.45 -6.82 -12.87
C ARG A 120 -20.17 -7.58 -12.62
N VAL A 121 -19.42 -7.16 -11.60
CA VAL A 121 -18.24 -7.85 -11.12
C VAL A 121 -18.51 -8.32 -9.69
N SER A 122 -18.33 -9.60 -9.44
CA SER A 122 -18.47 -10.21 -8.11
C SER A 122 -17.18 -10.94 -7.75
N ALA A 123 -16.67 -10.66 -6.57
CA ALA A 123 -15.53 -11.37 -5.99
C ALA A 123 -15.62 -11.32 -4.47
N ALA A 124 -15.17 -12.37 -3.83
CA ALA A 124 -14.97 -12.40 -2.39
C ALA A 124 -13.62 -13.01 -2.08
N GLY A 125 -12.90 -12.41 -1.15
CA GLY A 125 -11.59 -12.90 -0.75
C GLY A 125 -10.98 -12.03 0.33
N PHE A 126 -9.87 -12.49 0.89
CA PHE A 126 -9.14 -11.80 1.93
C PHE A 126 -7.64 -12.06 1.82
N PRO A 127 -6.81 -11.09 2.26
CA PRO A 127 -5.37 -11.30 2.35
C PRO A 127 -5.04 -12.23 3.52
N VAL A 128 -4.12 -13.16 3.29
CA VAL A 128 -3.56 -14.05 4.32
C VAL A 128 -2.08 -13.78 4.45
N VAL A 129 -1.64 -13.44 5.66
CA VAL A 129 -0.22 -13.30 5.98
C VAL A 129 0.31 -14.67 6.41
N GLU A 130 1.17 -15.27 5.60
CA GLU A 130 1.75 -16.59 5.87
C GLU A 130 3.09 -16.48 6.63
N ASN A 131 3.87 -15.46 6.30
CA ASN A 131 5.20 -15.25 6.84
C ASN A 131 5.35 -13.86 7.47
N PRO A 132 4.83 -13.64 8.69
CA PRO A 132 4.93 -12.33 9.35
C PRO A 132 6.38 -11.91 9.67
N SER A 133 7.32 -12.85 9.74
CA SER A 133 8.75 -12.58 9.93
C SER A 133 9.44 -11.85 8.76
N LEU A 134 8.75 -11.70 7.63
CA LEU A 134 9.22 -10.94 6.45
C LEU A 134 8.75 -9.47 6.46
N ILE A 135 8.13 -9.03 7.56
CA ILE A 135 7.72 -7.64 7.82
C ILE A 135 8.70 -7.07 8.84
N PHE A 136 9.41 -5.99 8.48
CA PHE A 136 10.42 -5.34 9.30
C PHE A 136 10.06 -3.88 9.62
#